data_9ab98ca29cacc98291911ba5afb89b91
#
_entry.id   9ab98ca29cacc98291911ba5afb89b91
#
_cell.length_a   1.000
_cell.length_b   1.000
_cell.length_c   1.000
_cell.angle_alpha   90.00
_cell.angle_beta   90.00
_cell.angle_gamma   90.00
#
_symmetry.space_group_name_H-M   'P 1'
#
loop_
_entity.id
_entity.type
_entity.pdbx_description
1 polymer ?
#
loop_
_entity_poly.entity_id
_entity_poly.type
_entity_poly.pdbx_seq_one_letter_code
_entity_poly.pdbx_strand_id
1 'polypeptide(L)'
;MVSIDQCAPVRFLQAAFAPDDSIGVLLKTYRTGQVIQRILPVTTATSDRFQAWLRHMNAHSWNVYVGVNAYRPGRSRAREAVAHVRHLFLEEDLDGPGLLATLSTRPDLPPPSYVLHSSPGRLHVLWRVRDIAPSRVEQLQKELARELLTDRAATSCTQTTRLPGLFNHKRQPSVRVGIEYLHWRDVFVAADLPAVGVGTTPSSMPKVRQPLPAARSVERARAFLQRVDPAVAGQQGDLQTFRVCCRIVRGFDLSDDEAVHALSEWNARCEPPWSERELRQKVTNARRYGREPQGGLL
;
A
#
# COMPACT_ATOMS: atom_id res chain seq x y z
N MET A 1 14.07 7.33 23.40
CA MET A 1 14.14 6.04 22.66
C MET A 1 12.71 5.53 22.46
N VAL A 2 12.26 5.37 21.24
CA VAL A 2 10.95 4.75 20.93
C VAL A 2 11.12 3.25 21.19
N SER A 3 10.43 2.70 22.20
CA SER A 3 10.52 1.28 22.53
C SER A 3 9.76 0.43 21.50
N ILE A 4 10.26 -0.79 21.22
CA ILE A 4 9.53 -1.81 20.45
C ILE A 4 8.26 -2.18 21.24
N ASP A 5 7.11 -2.16 20.57
CA ASP A 5 5.90 -2.76 21.13
C ASP A 5 5.98 -4.28 20.97
N GLN A 6 6.40 -4.97 22.04
CA GLN A 6 6.66 -6.41 22.03
C GLN A 6 5.40 -7.25 21.84
N CYS A 7 4.23 -6.72 22.17
CA CYS A 7 2.95 -7.43 22.04
C CYS A 7 2.28 -7.26 20.67
N ALA A 8 2.55 -6.16 19.96
CA ALA A 8 1.88 -5.85 18.72
C ALA A 8 2.01 -6.94 17.64
N PRO A 9 3.19 -7.57 17.42
CA PRO A 9 3.32 -8.65 16.42
C PRO A 9 2.42 -9.84 16.73
N VAL A 10 2.44 -10.31 17.98
CA VAL A 10 1.65 -11.47 18.43
C VAL A 10 0.16 -11.17 18.34
N ARG A 11 -0.25 -10.02 18.86
CA ARG A 11 -1.66 -9.57 18.82
C ARG A 11 -2.18 -9.51 17.39
N PHE A 12 -1.39 -8.96 16.46
CA PHE A 12 -1.78 -8.90 15.05
C PHE A 12 -1.92 -10.29 14.45
N LEU A 13 -0.94 -11.17 14.63
CA LEU A 13 -0.98 -12.52 14.06
C LEU A 13 -2.17 -13.33 14.58
N GLN A 14 -2.46 -13.24 15.87
CA GLN A 14 -3.61 -13.92 16.49
C GLN A 14 -4.96 -13.35 16.05
N ALA A 15 -5.03 -12.04 15.76
CA ALA A 15 -6.26 -11.40 15.29
C ALA A 15 -6.49 -11.64 13.79
N ALA A 16 -5.42 -11.72 12.99
CA ALA A 16 -5.46 -11.76 11.53
C ALA A 16 -5.62 -13.16 10.95
N PHE A 17 -5.21 -14.22 11.68
CA PHE A 17 -5.16 -15.59 11.19
C PHE A 17 -5.83 -16.58 12.17
N ALA A 18 -6.25 -17.73 11.65
CA ALA A 18 -6.71 -18.83 12.48
C ALA A 18 -5.50 -19.55 13.12
N PRO A 19 -5.68 -20.20 14.29
CA PRO A 19 -4.58 -20.87 14.99
C PRO A 19 -3.90 -21.99 14.17
N ASP A 20 -4.64 -22.65 13.29
CA ASP A 20 -4.19 -23.71 12.39
C ASP A 20 -3.63 -23.23 11.05
N ASP A 21 -3.70 -21.93 10.77
CA ASP A 21 -3.11 -21.37 9.56
C ASP A 21 -1.58 -21.50 9.57
N SER A 22 -1.01 -21.80 8.41
CA SER A 22 0.41 -21.57 8.14
C SER A 22 0.61 -20.25 7.42
N ILE A 23 1.52 -19.42 7.92
CA ILE A 23 1.79 -18.08 7.39
C ILE A 23 3.20 -17.97 6.83
N GLY A 24 3.35 -17.10 5.83
CA GLY A 24 4.64 -16.77 5.26
C GLY A 24 5.29 -15.63 6.04
N VAL A 25 6.45 -15.87 6.66
CA VAL A 25 7.28 -14.82 7.27
C VAL A 25 8.48 -14.57 6.38
N LEU A 26 8.69 -13.31 6.01
CA LEU A 26 9.77 -12.87 5.13
C LEU A 26 10.61 -11.80 5.84
N LEU A 27 11.92 -12.04 5.90
CA LEU A 27 12.89 -11.06 6.37
C LEU A 27 13.73 -10.60 5.18
N LYS A 28 13.94 -9.29 5.08
CA LYS A 28 14.77 -8.69 4.03
C LYS A 28 15.67 -7.60 4.59
N THR A 29 16.96 -7.65 4.27
CA THR A 29 17.87 -6.52 4.50
C THR A 29 18.12 -5.76 3.21
N TYR A 30 17.97 -4.44 3.23
CA TYR A 30 18.23 -3.60 2.07
C TYR A 30 19.71 -3.31 1.86
N ARG A 31 20.53 -3.51 2.89
CA ARG A 31 21.98 -3.29 2.79
C ARG A 31 22.68 -4.33 1.91
N THR A 32 22.29 -5.59 2.00
CA THR A 32 22.93 -6.70 1.24
C THR A 32 21.97 -7.38 0.27
N GLY A 33 20.70 -7.04 0.28
CA GLY A 33 19.66 -7.69 -0.53
C GLY A 33 19.28 -9.10 -0.07
N GLN A 34 19.85 -9.58 1.03
CA GLN A 34 19.56 -10.93 1.55
C GLN A 34 18.10 -11.07 1.97
N VAL A 35 17.57 -12.27 1.76
CA VAL A 35 16.18 -12.64 2.06
C VAL A 35 16.15 -13.96 2.80
N ILE A 36 15.35 -14.02 3.87
CA ILE A 36 15.00 -15.24 4.58
C ILE A 36 13.50 -15.42 4.50
N GLN A 37 13.03 -16.58 4.04
CA GLN A 37 11.61 -16.91 3.99
C GLN A 37 11.32 -18.17 4.77
N ARG A 38 10.22 -18.16 5.52
CA ARG A 38 9.71 -19.34 6.25
C ARG A 38 8.20 -19.41 6.10
N ILE A 39 7.67 -20.62 5.92
CA ILE A 39 6.25 -20.93 6.08
C ILE A 39 6.13 -21.74 7.36
N LEU A 40 5.33 -21.30 8.29
CA LEU A 40 5.21 -21.91 9.62
C LEU A 40 3.82 -21.67 10.22
N PRO A 41 3.36 -22.52 11.12
CA PRO A 41 2.10 -22.34 11.82
C PRO A 41 2.07 -21.01 12.60
N VAL A 42 0.88 -20.41 12.70
CA VAL A 42 0.67 -19.19 13.51
C VAL A 42 1.11 -19.42 14.95
N THR A 43 0.85 -20.59 15.52
CA THR A 43 1.28 -20.96 16.87
C THR A 43 2.81 -20.90 17.04
N THR A 44 3.56 -21.34 16.03
CA THR A 44 5.02 -21.20 16.03
C THR A 44 5.43 -19.73 15.84
N ALA A 45 4.79 -19.00 14.92
CA ALA A 45 5.09 -17.61 14.67
C ALA A 45 4.86 -16.71 15.90
N THR A 46 3.87 -17.06 16.73
CA THR A 46 3.53 -16.31 17.96
C THR A 46 4.28 -16.79 19.20
N SER A 47 5.10 -17.86 19.11
CA SER A 47 5.88 -18.34 20.24
C SER A 47 6.95 -17.34 20.67
N ASP A 48 7.25 -17.30 21.97
CA ASP A 48 8.26 -16.39 22.55
C ASP A 48 9.62 -16.53 21.88
N ARG A 49 10.03 -17.76 21.60
CA ARG A 49 11.31 -18.07 20.94
C ARG A 49 11.38 -17.44 19.54
N PHE A 50 10.32 -17.60 18.73
CA PHE A 50 10.29 -17.06 17.39
C PHE A 50 10.19 -15.55 17.40
N GLN A 51 9.39 -14.96 18.28
CA GLN A 51 9.28 -13.52 18.47
C GLN A 51 10.59 -12.89 18.96
N ALA A 52 11.32 -13.55 19.86
CA ALA A 52 12.65 -13.12 20.26
C ALA A 52 13.63 -13.10 19.09
N TRP A 53 13.60 -14.12 18.24
CA TRP A 53 14.40 -14.17 17.01
C TRP A 53 14.02 -13.03 16.05
N LEU A 54 12.73 -12.75 15.82
CA LEU A 54 12.28 -11.64 14.96
C LEU A 54 12.78 -10.29 15.50
N ARG A 55 12.69 -10.06 16.80
CA ARG A 55 13.21 -8.83 17.45
C ARG A 55 14.72 -8.71 17.26
N HIS A 56 15.45 -9.80 17.46
CA HIS A 56 16.90 -9.83 17.24
C HIS A 56 17.25 -9.47 15.80
N MET A 57 16.61 -10.08 14.84
CA MET A 57 16.84 -9.79 13.41
C MET A 57 16.47 -8.33 13.09
N ASN A 58 15.36 -7.83 13.61
CA ASN A 58 14.95 -6.45 13.37
C ASN A 58 15.92 -5.45 13.99
N ALA A 59 16.46 -5.72 15.19
CA ALA A 59 17.52 -4.90 15.79
C ALA A 59 18.80 -4.85 14.93
N HIS A 60 19.04 -5.88 14.11
CA HIS A 60 20.14 -5.93 13.13
C HIS A 60 19.72 -5.45 11.72
N SER A 61 18.76 -4.54 11.64
CA SER A 61 18.30 -3.86 10.42
C SER A 61 17.64 -4.78 9.37
N TRP A 62 17.11 -5.92 9.79
CA TRP A 62 16.24 -6.72 8.93
C TRP A 62 14.81 -6.21 9.00
N ASN A 63 14.22 -5.98 7.85
CA ASN A 63 12.78 -5.70 7.73
C ASN A 63 12.00 -7.01 7.81
N VAL A 64 10.94 -7.03 8.61
CA VAL A 64 10.12 -8.22 8.83
C VAL A 64 8.74 -8.01 8.19
N TYR A 65 8.35 -8.99 7.39
CA TYR A 65 7.06 -9.01 6.70
C TYR A 65 6.32 -10.30 6.99
N VAL A 66 5.01 -10.27 6.88
CA VAL A 66 4.14 -11.44 6.93
C VAL A 66 3.24 -11.45 5.69
N GLY A 67 3.01 -12.64 5.12
CA GLY A 67 2.03 -12.83 4.05
C GLY A 67 0.64 -12.46 4.53
N VAL A 68 -0.15 -11.80 3.68
CA VAL A 68 -1.53 -11.38 4.07
C VAL A 68 -2.51 -12.55 4.07
N ASN A 69 -2.13 -13.70 3.52
CA ASN A 69 -2.98 -14.89 3.41
C ASN A 69 -2.27 -16.12 3.97
N ALA A 70 -3.05 -17.18 4.25
CA ALA A 70 -2.54 -18.45 4.75
C ALA A 70 -2.08 -19.35 3.61
N TYR A 71 -1.05 -20.13 3.86
CA TYR A 71 -0.42 -21.04 2.89
C TYR A 71 -0.54 -22.49 3.31
N ARG A 72 -0.45 -23.40 2.35
CA ARG A 72 -0.24 -24.82 2.64
C ARG A 72 1.11 -25.00 3.32
N PRO A 73 1.26 -25.95 4.25
CA PRO A 73 2.55 -26.28 4.83
C PRO A 73 3.59 -26.58 3.72
N GLY A 74 4.79 -26.02 3.86
CA GLY A 74 5.84 -26.18 2.85
C GLY A 74 6.84 -25.02 2.86
N ARG A 75 7.47 -24.78 1.71
CA ARG A 75 8.48 -23.71 1.55
C ARG A 75 8.08 -22.63 0.55
N SER A 76 6.99 -22.83 -0.19
CA SER A 76 6.57 -21.95 -1.27
C SER A 76 5.55 -20.92 -0.80
N ARG A 77 5.72 -19.69 -1.23
CA ARG A 77 4.73 -18.61 -1.17
C ARG A 77 4.09 -18.33 -2.53
N ALA A 78 4.20 -19.24 -3.47
CA ALA A 78 3.55 -19.12 -4.77
C ALA A 78 2.02 -19.08 -4.61
N ARG A 79 1.34 -18.58 -5.63
CA ARG A 79 -0.13 -18.46 -5.66
C ARG A 79 -0.83 -19.78 -5.40
N GLU A 80 -0.30 -20.83 -5.97
CA GLU A 80 -0.82 -22.20 -5.85
C GLU A 80 -0.69 -22.79 -4.43
N ALA A 81 0.22 -22.19 -3.63
CA ALA A 81 0.42 -22.56 -2.23
C ALA A 81 -0.54 -21.84 -1.28
N VAL A 82 -1.29 -20.83 -1.73
CA VAL A 82 -2.30 -20.17 -0.91
C VAL A 82 -3.41 -21.16 -0.57
N ALA A 83 -3.57 -21.44 0.74
CA ALA A 83 -4.59 -22.34 1.26
C ALA A 83 -5.89 -21.59 1.51
N HIS A 84 -5.80 -20.46 2.19
CA HIS A 84 -6.95 -19.62 2.52
C HIS A 84 -6.66 -18.15 2.27
N VAL A 85 -7.57 -17.48 1.58
CA VAL A 85 -7.59 -16.02 1.50
C VAL A 85 -8.18 -15.50 2.80
N ARG A 86 -7.35 -14.82 3.59
CA ARG A 86 -7.72 -14.24 4.87
C ARG A 86 -7.96 -12.73 4.79
N HIS A 87 -7.32 -12.09 3.80
CA HIS A 87 -7.45 -10.65 3.64
C HIS A 87 -7.56 -10.20 2.18
N LEU A 88 -8.43 -9.24 1.95
CA LEU A 88 -8.31 -8.27 0.88
C LEU A 88 -7.26 -7.24 1.29
N PHE A 89 -6.42 -6.78 0.37
CA PHE A 89 -5.24 -5.96 0.65
C PHE A 89 -5.13 -4.79 -0.32
N LEU A 90 -4.83 -3.61 0.21
CA LEU A 90 -4.41 -2.44 -0.58
C LEU A 90 -3.15 -1.84 0.03
N GLU A 91 -2.26 -1.33 -0.82
CA GLU A 91 -1.05 -0.61 -0.44
C GLU A 91 -1.10 0.81 -1.01
N GLU A 92 -0.94 1.81 -0.14
CA GLU A 92 -0.85 3.21 -0.52
C GLU A 92 0.50 3.78 -0.08
N ASP A 93 1.27 4.22 -1.07
CA ASP A 93 2.65 4.67 -0.90
C ASP A 93 2.83 6.20 -0.98
N LEU A 94 1.77 6.96 -1.26
CA LEU A 94 1.86 8.41 -1.50
C LEU A 94 0.95 9.23 -0.58
N ASP A 95 -0.33 8.87 -0.45
CA ASP A 95 -1.32 9.65 0.31
C ASP A 95 -2.24 8.75 1.15
N GLY A 96 -1.68 8.17 2.18
CA GLY A 96 -2.44 7.32 3.10
C GLY A 96 -3.65 8.03 3.75
N PRO A 97 -3.52 9.27 4.27
CA PRO A 97 -4.66 10.01 4.81
C PRO A 97 -5.77 10.25 3.78
N GLY A 98 -5.42 10.57 2.54
CA GLY A 98 -6.41 10.74 1.46
C GLY A 98 -7.12 9.44 1.09
N LEU A 99 -6.40 8.30 1.11
CA LEU A 99 -7.03 6.99 0.95
C LEU A 99 -8.06 6.72 2.06
N LEU A 100 -7.70 6.94 3.34
CA LEU A 100 -8.64 6.69 4.45
C LEU A 100 -9.87 7.59 4.37
N ALA A 101 -9.70 8.86 4.02
CA ALA A 101 -10.82 9.78 3.79
C ALA A 101 -11.73 9.27 2.66
N THR A 102 -11.16 8.76 1.58
CA THR A 102 -11.93 8.19 0.47
C THR A 102 -12.67 6.92 0.90
N LEU A 103 -12.02 6.02 1.61
CA LEU A 103 -12.64 4.77 2.09
C LEU A 103 -13.81 5.04 3.04
N SER A 104 -13.71 6.08 3.90
CA SER A 104 -14.77 6.44 4.82
C SER A 104 -16.07 6.93 4.15
N THR A 105 -16.00 7.32 2.89
CA THR A 105 -17.14 7.80 2.08
C THR A 105 -17.68 6.76 1.09
N ARG A 106 -17.13 5.53 1.08
CA ARG A 106 -17.51 4.44 0.16
C ARG A 106 -18.55 3.52 0.80
N PRO A 107 -19.84 3.65 0.47
CA PRO A 107 -20.90 2.82 1.06
C PRO A 107 -20.91 1.38 0.51
N ASP A 108 -20.28 1.15 -0.64
CA ASP A 108 -20.17 -0.14 -1.33
C ASP A 108 -18.99 -0.99 -0.85
N LEU A 109 -18.12 -0.42 -0.02
CA LEU A 109 -16.98 -1.11 0.57
C LEU A 109 -17.11 -1.09 2.09
N PRO A 110 -17.06 -2.25 2.76
CA PRO A 110 -17.12 -2.28 4.21
C PRO A 110 -15.90 -1.55 4.82
N PRO A 111 -16.01 -1.06 6.07
CA PRO A 111 -14.87 -0.44 6.73
C PRO A 111 -13.71 -1.44 6.90
N PRO A 112 -12.45 -0.99 6.81
CA PRO A 112 -11.30 -1.88 6.92
C PRO A 112 -11.19 -2.53 8.30
N SER A 113 -10.62 -3.72 8.34
CA SER A 113 -10.33 -4.43 9.59
C SER A 113 -9.06 -3.92 10.25
N TYR A 114 -8.01 -3.69 9.44
CA TYR A 114 -6.72 -3.20 9.91
C TYR A 114 -6.18 -2.12 8.99
N VAL A 115 -5.55 -1.11 9.59
CA VAL A 115 -4.72 -0.12 8.90
C VAL A 115 -3.33 -0.17 9.51
N LEU A 116 -2.32 -0.53 8.70
CA LEU A 116 -0.93 -0.55 9.12
C LEU A 116 -0.20 0.67 8.56
N HIS A 117 0.45 1.41 9.43
CA HIS A 117 1.29 2.56 9.09
C HIS A 117 2.72 2.07 8.86
N SER A 118 3.06 1.77 7.61
CA SER A 118 4.38 1.23 7.25
C SER A 118 5.51 2.26 7.34
N SER A 119 5.18 3.53 7.12
CA SER A 119 5.99 4.74 7.30
C SER A 119 5.08 5.96 7.20
N PRO A 120 5.53 7.19 7.48
CA PRO A 120 4.70 8.39 7.37
C PRO A 120 4.03 8.48 5.98
N GLY A 121 2.71 8.71 5.97
CA GLY A 121 1.90 8.81 4.75
C GLY A 121 1.69 7.51 3.97
N ARG A 122 2.20 6.37 4.43
CA ARG A 122 2.12 5.08 3.71
C ARG A 122 1.35 4.05 4.51
N LEU A 123 0.36 3.47 3.88
CA LEU A 123 -0.57 2.54 4.53
C LEU A 123 -0.63 1.20 3.81
N HIS A 124 -0.86 0.17 4.61
CA HIS A 124 -1.44 -1.09 4.16
C HIS A 124 -2.82 -1.22 4.80
N VAL A 125 -3.84 -1.39 3.98
CA VAL A 125 -5.24 -1.52 4.43
C VAL A 125 -5.70 -2.94 4.17
N LEU A 126 -6.25 -3.59 5.19
CA LEU A 126 -6.67 -4.97 5.13
C LEU A 126 -8.13 -5.12 5.58
N TRP A 127 -8.89 -5.92 4.86
CA TRP A 127 -10.22 -6.41 5.24
C TRP A 127 -10.13 -7.89 5.52
N ARG A 128 -10.61 -8.35 6.67
CA ARG A 128 -10.72 -9.78 6.95
C ARG A 128 -11.80 -10.38 6.07
N VAL A 129 -11.44 -11.41 5.33
CA VAL A 129 -12.37 -12.10 4.43
C VAL A 129 -12.32 -13.61 4.62
N ARG A 130 -13.38 -14.30 4.16
CA ARG A 130 -13.44 -15.75 4.11
C ARG A 130 -14.16 -16.22 2.84
N ASP A 131 -13.91 -17.46 2.46
CA ASP A 131 -14.60 -18.16 1.36
C ASP A 131 -14.51 -17.42 0.02
N ILE A 132 -13.36 -16.74 -0.21
CA ILE A 132 -13.05 -16.05 -1.47
C ILE A 132 -11.89 -16.76 -2.15
N ALA A 133 -12.08 -17.10 -3.44
CA ALA A 133 -11.02 -17.71 -4.23
C ALA A 133 -9.84 -16.73 -4.47
N PRO A 134 -8.58 -17.21 -4.53
CA PRO A 134 -7.41 -16.35 -4.81
C PRO A 134 -7.56 -15.50 -6.08
N SER A 135 -8.13 -16.06 -7.16
CA SER A 135 -8.37 -15.30 -8.40
C SER A 135 -9.34 -14.15 -8.22
N ARG A 136 -10.37 -14.36 -7.40
CA ARG A 136 -11.39 -13.35 -7.14
C ARG A 136 -10.85 -12.20 -6.29
N VAL A 137 -10.07 -12.51 -5.23
CA VAL A 137 -9.46 -11.45 -4.41
C VAL A 137 -8.46 -10.63 -5.21
N GLU A 138 -7.64 -11.27 -6.08
CA GLU A 138 -6.71 -10.54 -6.96
C GLU A 138 -7.43 -9.63 -7.96
N GLN A 139 -8.54 -10.10 -8.52
CA GLN A 139 -9.34 -9.29 -9.43
C GLN A 139 -9.90 -8.06 -8.71
N LEU A 140 -10.49 -8.26 -7.52
CA LEU A 140 -11.02 -7.18 -6.70
C LEU A 140 -9.92 -6.18 -6.27
N GLN A 141 -8.76 -6.67 -5.84
CA GLN A 141 -7.61 -5.82 -5.52
C GLN A 141 -7.15 -4.97 -6.70
N LYS A 142 -7.15 -5.53 -7.93
CA LYS A 142 -6.80 -4.79 -9.15
C LYS A 142 -7.81 -3.69 -9.46
N GLU A 143 -9.10 -3.97 -9.30
CA GLU A 143 -10.16 -2.99 -9.54
C GLU A 143 -10.11 -1.87 -8.49
N LEU A 144 -10.05 -2.22 -7.21
CA LEU A 144 -9.93 -1.25 -6.13
C LEU A 144 -8.64 -0.42 -6.25
N ALA A 145 -7.51 -1.04 -6.57
CA ALA A 145 -6.27 -0.31 -6.77
C ALA A 145 -6.33 0.65 -7.95
N ARG A 146 -7.10 0.32 -8.99
CA ARG A 146 -7.36 1.22 -10.12
C ARG A 146 -8.27 2.38 -9.73
N GLU A 147 -9.36 2.10 -9.03
CA GLU A 147 -10.36 3.10 -8.64
C GLU A 147 -9.84 4.07 -7.58
N LEU A 148 -9.14 3.53 -6.58
CA LEU A 148 -8.62 4.28 -5.44
C LEU A 148 -7.22 4.84 -5.70
N LEU A 149 -6.65 4.60 -6.89
CA LEU A 149 -5.31 5.06 -7.32
C LEU A 149 -4.17 4.59 -6.39
N THR A 150 -4.34 3.42 -5.77
CA THR A 150 -3.33 2.81 -4.90
C THR A 150 -2.28 2.03 -5.71
N ASP A 151 -1.33 1.32 -5.05
CA ASP A 151 -0.28 0.61 -5.79
C ASP A 151 -0.84 -0.59 -6.57
N ARG A 152 -0.86 -0.48 -7.91
CA ARG A 152 -1.31 -1.53 -8.82
C ARG A 152 -0.39 -2.76 -8.87
N ALA A 153 0.86 -2.64 -8.43
CA ALA A 153 1.77 -3.77 -8.35
C ALA A 153 1.48 -4.65 -7.11
N ALA A 154 0.78 -4.10 -6.12
CA ALA A 154 0.46 -4.77 -4.86
C ALA A 154 -0.91 -5.49 -4.88
N THR A 155 -1.23 -6.22 -5.95
CA THR A 155 -2.56 -6.83 -6.16
C THR A 155 -2.58 -8.35 -6.20
N SER A 156 -1.46 -9.01 -5.92
CA SER A 156 -1.40 -10.48 -5.82
C SER A 156 -1.96 -10.97 -4.49
N CYS A 157 -2.58 -12.15 -4.47
CA CYS A 157 -2.97 -12.83 -3.24
C CYS A 157 -1.77 -13.29 -2.38
N THR A 158 -0.55 -13.19 -2.91
CA THR A 158 0.70 -13.51 -2.19
C THR A 158 1.40 -12.28 -1.61
N GLN A 159 0.70 -11.15 -1.51
CA GLN A 159 1.26 -9.95 -0.93
C GLN A 159 1.70 -10.12 0.51
N THR A 160 2.58 -9.24 0.93
CA THR A 160 3.06 -9.19 2.30
C THR A 160 2.82 -7.82 2.90
N THR A 161 2.46 -7.79 4.17
CA THR A 161 2.45 -6.57 4.97
C THR A 161 3.62 -6.57 5.95
N ARG A 162 4.00 -5.40 6.46
CA ARG A 162 5.00 -5.30 7.53
C ARG A 162 4.43 -5.81 8.84
N LEU A 163 5.25 -6.47 9.63
CA LEU A 163 4.82 -6.90 10.96
C LEU A 163 4.79 -5.70 11.91
N PRO A 164 3.63 -5.34 12.48
CA PRO A 164 3.50 -4.18 13.36
C PRO A 164 4.34 -4.31 14.64
N GLY A 165 4.70 -3.18 15.24
CA GLY A 165 5.53 -3.13 16.46
C GLY A 165 7.03 -3.16 16.18
N LEU A 166 7.47 -3.65 15.02
CA LEU A 166 8.87 -3.69 14.60
C LEU A 166 9.25 -2.46 13.77
N PHE A 167 10.56 -2.23 13.59
CA PHE A 167 11.06 -1.11 12.81
C PHE A 167 11.14 -1.42 11.32
N ASN A 168 10.72 -0.44 10.53
CA ASN A 168 10.96 -0.37 9.09
C ASN A 168 12.30 0.32 8.85
N HIS A 169 13.29 -0.43 8.37
CA HIS A 169 14.64 0.05 8.07
C HIS A 169 14.85 0.38 6.58
N LYS A 170 13.78 0.47 5.79
CA LYS A 170 13.89 0.81 4.37
C LYS A 170 14.38 2.25 4.16
N ARG A 171 14.14 3.12 5.13
CA ARG A 171 14.55 4.54 5.13
C ARG A 171 15.22 4.90 6.45
N GLN A 172 15.93 6.04 6.46
CA GLN A 172 16.50 6.63 7.67
C GLN A 172 15.84 7.98 7.95
N PRO A 173 15.44 8.26 9.19
CA PRO A 173 15.49 7.35 10.33
C PRO A 173 14.52 6.18 10.21
N SER A 174 14.83 5.05 10.85
CA SER A 174 13.93 3.89 10.89
C SER A 174 12.65 4.24 11.64
N VAL A 175 11.51 3.80 11.11
CA VAL A 175 10.19 4.10 11.65
C VAL A 175 9.55 2.85 12.20
N ARG A 176 8.94 2.93 13.38
CA ARG A 176 8.15 1.81 13.93
C ARG A 176 6.85 1.65 13.14
N VAL A 177 6.56 0.42 12.71
CA VAL A 177 5.31 0.08 12.04
C VAL A 177 4.16 0.14 13.04
N GLY A 178 3.21 1.03 12.81
CA GLY A 178 1.98 1.16 13.59
C GLY A 178 0.85 0.28 13.05
N ILE A 179 -0.17 0.06 13.86
CA ILE A 179 -1.40 -0.64 13.45
C ILE A 179 -2.61 -0.06 14.17
N GLU A 180 -3.69 0.11 13.44
CA GLU A 180 -5.03 0.40 13.94
C GLU A 180 -5.92 -0.83 13.74
N TYR A 181 -6.67 -1.19 14.78
CA TYR A 181 -7.68 -2.24 14.77
C TYR A 181 -9.05 -1.55 14.70
N LEU A 182 -9.68 -1.57 13.53
CA LEU A 182 -10.97 -0.92 13.32
C LEU A 182 -12.10 -1.94 13.46
N HIS A 183 -12.54 -2.55 12.37
CA HIS A 183 -13.56 -3.59 12.35
C HIS A 183 -12.94 -5.00 12.31
N TRP A 184 -11.93 -5.23 13.13
CA TRP A 184 -11.10 -6.44 13.09
C TRP A 184 -11.81 -7.74 13.51
N ARG A 185 -13.00 -7.63 14.14
CA ARG A 185 -13.83 -8.80 14.49
C ARG A 185 -14.73 -9.22 13.34
N ASP A 186 -15.03 -8.32 12.41
CA ASP A 186 -15.89 -8.59 11.28
C ASP A 186 -15.12 -9.39 10.22
N VAL A 187 -15.78 -10.35 9.59
CA VAL A 187 -15.22 -11.19 8.53
C VAL A 187 -16.17 -11.17 7.36
N PHE A 188 -15.73 -10.58 6.26
CA PHE A 188 -16.55 -10.35 5.09
C PHE A 188 -16.51 -11.52 4.11
N VAL A 189 -17.59 -11.72 3.37
CA VAL A 189 -17.70 -12.68 2.27
C VAL A 189 -17.80 -11.93 0.94
N ALA A 190 -17.75 -12.66 -0.17
CA ALA A 190 -17.78 -12.04 -1.50
C ALA A 190 -19.00 -11.14 -1.76
N ALA A 191 -20.14 -11.41 -1.09
CA ALA A 191 -21.36 -10.62 -1.21
C ALA A 191 -21.30 -9.26 -0.49
N ASP A 192 -20.42 -9.13 0.49
CA ASP A 192 -20.23 -7.89 1.27
C ASP A 192 -19.27 -6.91 0.57
N LEU A 193 -18.64 -7.35 -0.52
CA LEU A 193 -17.62 -6.61 -1.23
C LEU A 193 -18.15 -6.16 -2.60
N PRO A 194 -17.58 -5.11 -3.21
CA PRO A 194 -18.01 -4.63 -4.51
C PRO A 194 -18.07 -5.74 -5.56
N ALA A 195 -19.12 -5.73 -6.37
CA ALA A 195 -19.24 -6.67 -7.48
C ALA A 195 -18.11 -6.41 -8.47
N VAL A 196 -17.29 -7.42 -8.74
CA VAL A 196 -16.31 -7.37 -9.82
C VAL A 196 -17.04 -7.66 -11.12
N GLY A 197 -17.12 -6.71 -12.02
CA GLY A 197 -17.78 -6.88 -13.31
C GLY A 197 -17.03 -7.92 -14.14
N VAL A 198 -17.77 -8.96 -14.59
CA VAL A 198 -17.34 -9.77 -15.71
C VAL A 198 -17.44 -8.86 -16.94
N GLY A 199 -16.31 -8.23 -17.30
CA GLY A 199 -16.14 -7.65 -18.63
C GLY A 199 -17.22 -6.69 -19.17
N THR A 200 -17.96 -5.99 -18.32
CA THR A 200 -18.71 -4.85 -18.78
C THR A 200 -17.81 -3.62 -18.64
N THR A 201 -17.40 -3.09 -19.77
CA THR A 201 -16.98 -1.69 -19.88
C THR A 201 -17.90 -0.89 -18.95
N PRO A 202 -17.36 -0.09 -18.00
CA PRO A 202 -18.23 0.70 -17.16
C PRO A 202 -19.01 1.67 -18.03
N SER A 203 -20.26 1.32 -18.33
CA SER A 203 -21.26 2.28 -18.75
C SER A 203 -21.78 3.00 -17.49
N SER A 204 -20.91 3.56 -16.73
CA SER A 204 -21.21 4.72 -15.95
C SER A 204 -20.88 5.88 -16.87
N MET A 205 -21.90 6.49 -17.44
CA MET A 205 -21.77 7.85 -17.93
C MET A 205 -20.96 8.62 -16.89
N PRO A 206 -19.84 9.26 -17.29
CA PRO A 206 -19.14 10.11 -16.36
C PRO A 206 -20.20 11.07 -15.84
N LYS A 207 -20.42 11.10 -14.50
CA LYS A 207 -21.00 12.29 -13.91
C LYS A 207 -20.14 13.40 -14.43
N VAL A 208 -20.68 14.22 -15.30
CA VAL A 208 -20.02 15.43 -15.82
C VAL A 208 -19.78 16.28 -14.57
N ARG A 209 -18.64 16.03 -13.92
CA ARG A 209 -18.14 16.96 -12.91
C ARG A 209 -17.80 18.20 -13.70
N GLN A 210 -18.49 19.29 -13.40
CA GLN A 210 -18.11 20.59 -13.95
C GLN A 210 -16.62 20.77 -13.69
N PRO A 211 -15.82 21.12 -14.72
CA PRO A 211 -14.41 21.37 -14.55
C PRO A 211 -14.20 22.37 -13.42
N LEU A 212 -13.45 21.99 -12.38
CA LEU A 212 -13.05 22.94 -11.36
C LEU A 212 -12.21 24.03 -12.05
N PRO A 213 -12.30 25.32 -11.65
CA PRO A 213 -11.38 26.34 -12.14
C PRO A 213 -9.93 25.86 -11.97
N ALA A 214 -9.08 26.02 -12.98
CA ALA A 214 -7.70 25.51 -12.99
C ALA A 214 -6.91 25.91 -11.73
N ALA A 215 -7.13 27.11 -11.20
CA ALA A 215 -6.55 27.57 -9.94
C ALA A 215 -6.87 26.65 -8.76
N ARG A 216 -8.10 26.15 -8.63
CA ARG A 216 -8.50 25.22 -7.56
C ARG A 216 -7.86 23.84 -7.73
N SER A 217 -7.69 23.36 -8.95
CA SER A 217 -7.00 22.11 -9.23
C SER A 217 -5.52 22.18 -8.84
N VAL A 218 -4.84 23.29 -9.14
CA VAL A 218 -3.45 23.54 -8.75
C VAL A 218 -3.29 23.60 -7.22
N GLU A 219 -4.19 24.30 -6.51
CA GLU A 219 -4.16 24.37 -5.04
C GLU A 219 -4.33 22.98 -4.41
N ARG A 220 -5.27 22.18 -4.89
CA ARG A 220 -5.47 20.81 -4.42
C ARG A 220 -4.25 19.93 -4.70
N ALA A 221 -3.64 20.05 -5.87
CA ALA A 221 -2.42 19.36 -6.22
C ALA A 221 -1.26 19.73 -5.29
N ARG A 222 -1.09 21.02 -4.94
CA ARG A 222 -0.08 21.47 -3.98
C ARG A 222 -0.35 20.91 -2.57
N ALA A 223 -1.59 20.98 -2.09
CA ALA A 223 -1.96 20.41 -0.79
C ALA A 223 -1.70 18.88 -0.72
N PHE A 224 -1.93 18.16 -1.82
CA PHE A 224 -1.52 16.76 -1.96
C PHE A 224 0.00 16.61 -1.86
N LEU A 225 0.77 17.42 -2.61
CA LEU A 225 2.23 17.33 -2.65
C LEU A 225 2.92 17.65 -1.32
N GLN A 226 2.31 18.47 -0.46
CA GLN A 226 2.83 18.73 0.89
C GLN A 226 2.88 17.47 1.76
N ARG A 227 1.98 16.50 1.53
CA ARG A 227 1.90 15.24 2.26
C ARG A 227 2.74 14.12 1.65
N VAL A 228 3.22 14.32 0.41
CA VAL A 228 4.01 13.33 -0.32
C VAL A 228 5.48 13.48 0.02
N ASP A 229 6.11 12.37 0.41
CA ASP A 229 7.55 12.32 0.67
C ASP A 229 8.37 12.73 -0.56
N PRO A 230 9.50 13.44 -0.38
CA PRO A 230 10.41 13.75 -1.48
C PRO A 230 11.02 12.49 -2.07
N ALA A 231 11.38 12.55 -3.34
CA ALA A 231 12.13 11.48 -3.98
C ALA A 231 13.63 11.56 -3.60
N VAL A 232 14.22 10.40 -3.26
CA VAL A 232 15.63 10.30 -2.88
C VAL A 232 16.35 9.36 -3.86
N ALA A 233 17.49 9.81 -4.39
CA ALA A 233 18.33 8.99 -5.27
C ALA A 233 18.77 7.70 -4.54
N GLY A 234 18.81 6.58 -5.28
CA GLY A 234 19.12 5.27 -4.70
C GLY A 234 17.96 4.61 -3.94
N GLN A 235 16.84 5.31 -3.67
CA GLN A 235 15.64 4.80 -3.00
C GLN A 235 14.42 4.71 -3.95
N GLN A 236 14.64 4.33 -5.20
CA GLN A 236 13.61 4.33 -6.25
C GLN A 236 13.03 5.74 -6.54
N GLY A 237 13.82 6.79 -6.33
CA GLY A 237 13.39 8.18 -6.51
C GLY A 237 12.83 8.48 -7.89
N ASP A 238 13.36 7.84 -8.93
CA ASP A 238 12.88 7.97 -10.31
C ASP A 238 11.43 7.46 -10.46
N LEU A 239 11.16 6.24 -9.95
CA LEU A 239 9.83 5.64 -9.98
C LEU A 239 8.83 6.42 -9.11
N GLN A 240 9.27 6.89 -7.95
CA GLN A 240 8.46 7.74 -7.08
C GLN A 240 8.07 9.04 -7.78
N THR A 241 9.05 9.72 -8.40
CA THR A 241 8.78 10.94 -9.15
C THR A 241 7.81 10.71 -10.31
N PHE A 242 8.00 9.62 -11.06
CA PHE A 242 7.05 9.27 -12.13
C PHE A 242 5.62 9.07 -11.61
N ARG A 243 5.43 8.33 -10.50
CA ARG A 243 4.12 8.12 -9.88
C ARG A 243 3.49 9.45 -9.40
N VAL A 244 4.29 10.31 -8.79
CA VAL A 244 3.84 11.65 -8.36
C VAL A 244 3.39 12.46 -9.59
N CYS A 245 4.21 12.53 -10.64
CA CYS A 245 3.86 13.22 -11.88
C CYS A 245 2.55 12.68 -12.48
N CYS A 246 2.34 11.35 -12.49
CA CYS A 246 1.10 10.77 -12.99
C CYS A 246 -0.13 11.28 -12.22
N ARG A 247 -0.06 11.35 -10.89
CA ARG A 247 -1.16 11.88 -10.07
C ARG A 247 -1.41 13.36 -10.33
N ILE A 248 -0.35 14.16 -10.51
CA ILE A 248 -0.48 15.59 -10.76
C ILE A 248 -1.07 15.86 -12.14
N VAL A 249 -0.49 15.27 -13.20
CA VAL A 249 -0.90 15.55 -14.59
C VAL A 249 -2.26 14.94 -14.91
N ARG A 250 -2.50 13.72 -14.49
CA ARG A 250 -3.72 12.99 -14.85
C ARG A 250 -4.75 13.02 -13.71
N GLY A 251 -4.33 12.76 -12.47
CA GLY A 251 -5.24 12.72 -11.33
C GLY A 251 -5.90 14.09 -11.06
N PHE A 252 -5.12 15.18 -11.08
CA PHE A 252 -5.63 16.55 -10.94
C PHE A 252 -5.89 17.24 -12.28
N ASP A 253 -5.71 16.55 -13.41
CA ASP A 253 -5.96 17.05 -14.76
C ASP A 253 -5.29 18.40 -15.07
N LEU A 254 -4.04 18.56 -14.64
CA LEU A 254 -3.27 19.78 -14.88
C LEU A 254 -2.57 19.74 -16.24
N SER A 255 -2.42 20.88 -16.89
CA SER A 255 -1.51 21.02 -18.03
C SER A 255 -0.06 20.75 -17.62
N ASP A 256 0.86 20.56 -18.59
CA ASP A 256 2.27 20.29 -18.28
C ASP A 256 2.91 21.45 -17.53
N ASP A 257 2.57 22.70 -17.87
CA ASP A 257 3.11 23.89 -17.22
C ASP A 257 2.55 24.05 -15.79
N GLU A 258 1.25 23.88 -15.60
CA GLU A 258 0.64 23.86 -14.27
C GLU A 258 1.19 22.75 -13.39
N ALA A 259 1.43 21.57 -13.95
CA ALA A 259 2.01 20.44 -13.26
C ALA A 259 3.45 20.70 -12.81
N VAL A 260 4.31 21.24 -13.69
CA VAL A 260 5.69 21.63 -13.35
C VAL A 260 5.68 22.70 -12.26
N HIS A 261 4.79 23.70 -12.37
CA HIS A 261 4.66 24.75 -11.38
C HIS A 261 4.16 24.21 -10.03
N ALA A 262 3.17 23.32 -10.02
CA ALA A 262 2.70 22.68 -8.78
C ALA A 262 3.79 21.81 -8.11
N LEU A 263 4.62 21.13 -8.90
CA LEU A 263 5.69 20.25 -8.43
C LEU A 263 6.91 20.99 -7.88
N SER A 264 7.08 22.29 -8.12
CA SER A 264 8.32 23.02 -7.82
C SER A 264 8.74 22.94 -6.35
N GLU A 265 7.81 23.16 -5.40
CA GLU A 265 8.08 23.10 -3.97
C GLU A 265 8.37 21.66 -3.51
N TRP A 266 7.67 20.68 -4.05
CA TRP A 266 7.93 19.27 -3.78
C TRP A 266 9.30 18.85 -4.33
N ASN A 267 9.64 19.27 -5.55
CA ASN A 267 10.92 18.99 -6.18
C ASN A 267 12.10 19.59 -5.39
N ALA A 268 11.93 20.78 -4.82
CA ALA A 268 12.96 21.39 -3.99
C ALA A 268 13.32 20.56 -2.74
N ARG A 269 12.41 19.67 -2.29
CA ARG A 269 12.65 18.73 -1.19
C ARG A 269 13.29 17.40 -1.64
N CYS A 270 13.34 17.11 -2.95
CA CYS A 270 13.96 15.90 -3.47
C CYS A 270 15.49 15.92 -3.30
N GLU A 271 16.09 14.74 -3.20
CA GLU A 271 17.53 14.58 -2.94
C GLU A 271 18.18 13.69 -4.02
N PRO A 272 18.93 14.29 -5.00
CA PRO A 272 18.95 15.72 -5.33
C PRO A 272 17.66 16.16 -6.03
N PRO A 273 17.36 17.48 -6.03
CA PRO A 273 16.26 18.03 -6.84
C PRO A 273 16.50 17.77 -8.34
N TRP A 274 15.42 17.47 -9.05
CA TRP A 274 15.44 17.36 -10.51
C TRP A 274 15.62 18.74 -11.13
N SER A 275 16.41 18.83 -12.20
CA SER A 275 16.43 20.05 -13.03
C SER A 275 15.04 20.27 -13.66
N GLU A 276 14.74 21.50 -14.03
CA GLU A 276 13.46 21.83 -14.69
C GLU A 276 13.23 20.99 -15.95
N ARG A 277 14.29 20.79 -16.75
CA ARG A 277 14.24 19.97 -17.96
C ARG A 277 13.86 18.52 -17.65
N GLU A 278 14.48 17.92 -16.64
CA GLU A 278 14.20 16.54 -16.23
C GLU A 278 12.78 16.41 -15.66
N LEU A 279 12.36 17.36 -14.82
CA LEU A 279 11.02 17.40 -14.25
C LEU A 279 9.96 17.51 -15.34
N ARG A 280 10.16 18.38 -16.31
CA ARG A 280 9.28 18.55 -17.48
C ARG A 280 9.21 17.27 -18.32
N GLN A 281 10.34 16.59 -18.54
CA GLN A 281 10.36 15.30 -19.23
C GLN A 281 9.56 14.23 -18.48
N LYS A 282 9.65 14.20 -17.13
CA LYS A 282 8.87 13.26 -16.29
C LYS A 282 7.38 13.57 -16.34
N VAL A 283 6.98 14.83 -16.35
CA VAL A 283 5.60 15.29 -16.52
C VAL A 283 5.05 14.82 -17.87
N THR A 284 5.78 15.07 -18.96
CA THR A 284 5.39 14.64 -20.31
C THR A 284 5.28 13.11 -20.41
N ASN A 285 6.23 12.36 -19.82
CA ASN A 285 6.19 10.91 -19.78
C ASN A 285 4.98 10.42 -18.95
N ALA A 286 4.66 11.08 -17.86
CA ALA A 286 3.51 10.76 -17.03
C ALA A 286 2.19 10.97 -17.78
N ARG A 287 2.08 12.03 -18.57
CA ARG A 287 0.91 12.26 -19.45
C ARG A 287 0.78 11.16 -20.48
N ARG A 288 1.87 10.77 -21.12
CA ARG A 288 1.88 9.80 -22.21
C ARG A 288 1.68 8.36 -21.75
N TYR A 289 2.32 7.98 -20.64
CA TYR A 289 2.41 6.59 -20.19
C TYR A 289 1.69 6.33 -18.86
N GLY A 290 1.26 7.37 -18.15
CA GLY A 290 0.49 7.26 -16.93
C GLY A 290 -0.87 6.58 -17.19
N ARG A 291 -1.35 5.83 -16.19
CA ARG A 291 -2.61 5.07 -16.29
C ARG A 291 -3.67 5.58 -15.32
N GLU A 292 -3.38 6.64 -14.57
CA GLU A 292 -4.35 7.29 -13.70
C GLU A 292 -5.53 7.83 -14.52
N PRO A 293 -6.78 7.69 -14.03
CA PRO A 293 -7.94 8.32 -14.64
C PRO A 293 -7.76 9.85 -14.68
N GLN A 294 -8.09 10.47 -15.81
CA GLN A 294 -8.04 11.93 -15.95
C GLN A 294 -9.08 12.56 -15.02
N GLY A 295 -8.65 13.53 -14.19
CA GLY A 295 -9.50 14.17 -13.20
C GLY A 295 -9.92 13.27 -12.02
N GLY A 296 -9.30 12.09 -11.86
CA GLY A 296 -9.66 11.11 -10.81
C GLY A 296 -9.46 11.60 -9.37
N LEU A 297 -8.70 12.69 -9.17
CA LEU A 297 -8.43 13.31 -7.87
C LEU A 297 -9.11 14.69 -7.69
N LEU A 298 -9.96 15.09 -8.63
CA LEU A 298 -10.71 16.35 -8.57
C LEU A 298 -11.98 16.25 -7.75
#